data_8582ae74d9dd4c4d0848270cb8633361
#
_entry.id   8582ae74d9dd4c4d0848270cb8633361
#
_cell.length_a   1.000
_cell.length_b   1.000
_cell.length_c   1.000
_cell.angle_alpha   90.00
_cell.angle_beta   90.00
_cell.angle_gamma   90.00
#
_symmetry.space_group_name_H-M   'P 1'
#
loop_
_entity.id
_entity.type
_entity.pdbx_description
1 polymer ?
#
loop_
_entity_poly.entity_id
_entity_poly.type
_entity_poly.pdbx_seq_one_letter_code
_entity_poly.pdbx_strand_id
1 'polypeptide(L)'
;MGKLNKFTAFMGNKFQPVFGKIVYRNMRRKPIVPKELKRLSDLAPLDKDKVGLVAHRGLSGAYPENTAPSFEAAGKHGGYFGLECDTHMTRDGVWVIMHDPDVSTIYSGSGDVKELSFDEIERMHVARGSNADKFPGLKACTLQEYIDICKKYNCHPIIEIKDPRKDKMQDFYNVLLKNDLLKDAVIISFILDDLKELHDIDPTLNMWYLVNYLDSKNI
;
A
#
# COMPACT_ATOMS: atom_id res chain seq x y z
N MET A 1 11.47 22.23 -14.95
CA MET A 1 12.00 21.67 -13.71
C MET A 1 10.96 21.56 -12.59
N GLY A 2 10.08 22.55 -12.38
CA GLY A 2 9.13 22.55 -11.26
C GLY A 2 8.03 21.49 -11.27
N LYS A 3 7.63 20.92 -12.42
CA LYS A 3 6.58 19.88 -12.51
C LYS A 3 7.10 18.48 -12.19
N LEU A 4 8.38 18.22 -12.36
CA LEU A 4 8.99 16.92 -12.06
C LEU A 4 9.10 16.67 -10.55
N ASN A 5 9.43 17.73 -9.79
CA ASN A 5 9.60 17.63 -8.34
C ASN A 5 8.29 17.38 -7.58
N LYS A 6 7.14 17.77 -8.13
CA LYS A 6 5.85 17.54 -7.48
C LYS A 6 5.37 16.09 -7.61
N PHE A 7 5.70 15.42 -8.71
CA PHE A 7 5.32 14.04 -8.93
C PHE A 7 6.20 13.07 -8.14
N THR A 8 7.47 13.42 -7.97
CA THR A 8 8.43 12.61 -7.21
C THR A 8 8.21 12.68 -5.70
N ALA A 9 7.62 13.74 -5.17
CA ALA A 9 7.26 13.83 -3.76
C ALA A 9 6.18 12.81 -3.34
N PHE A 10 5.40 12.31 -4.31
CA PHE A 10 4.33 11.34 -4.08
C PHE A 10 4.84 9.90 -3.86
N MET A 11 5.99 9.54 -4.44
CA MET A 11 6.46 8.15 -4.52
C MET A 11 7.61 7.80 -3.55
N GLY A 12 7.97 8.69 -2.63
CA GLY A 12 9.06 8.48 -1.67
C GLY A 12 10.47 8.58 -2.24
N ASN A 13 11.44 8.92 -1.39
CA ASN A 13 12.77 9.34 -1.79
C ASN A 13 13.62 8.31 -2.57
N LYS A 14 13.38 7.02 -2.42
CA LYS A 14 14.18 5.95 -3.08
C LYS A 14 13.90 5.81 -4.58
N PHE A 15 12.71 6.18 -5.04
CA PHE A 15 12.29 5.98 -6.43
C PHE A 15 12.28 7.28 -7.26
N GLN A 16 12.47 8.42 -6.62
CA GLN A 16 12.38 9.73 -7.23
C GLN A 16 13.22 9.92 -8.50
N PRO A 17 14.52 9.58 -8.56
CA PRO A 17 15.35 9.89 -9.73
C PRO A 17 15.01 9.04 -10.96
N VAL A 18 14.54 7.82 -10.74
CA VAL A 18 14.26 6.86 -11.82
C VAL A 18 12.86 7.10 -12.38
N PHE A 19 11.87 7.18 -11.50
CA PHE A 19 10.46 7.35 -11.89
C PHE A 19 10.21 8.69 -12.60
N GLY A 20 10.77 9.77 -12.07
CA GLY A 20 10.65 11.10 -12.69
C GLY A 20 11.24 11.18 -14.09
N LYS A 21 12.38 10.52 -14.34
CA LYS A 21 13.03 10.52 -15.67
C LYS A 21 12.24 9.70 -16.70
N ILE A 22 11.60 8.63 -16.28
CA ILE A 22 10.91 7.69 -17.18
C ILE A 22 9.51 8.20 -17.52
N VAL A 23 8.76 8.69 -16.53
CA VAL A 23 7.48 9.34 -16.78
C VAL A 23 7.64 10.52 -17.73
N TYR A 24 8.66 11.37 -17.52
CA TYR A 24 8.93 12.51 -18.40
C TYR A 24 9.34 12.09 -19.82
N ARG A 25 10.11 11.02 -19.98
CA ARG A 25 10.51 10.50 -21.29
C ARG A 25 9.32 9.89 -22.05
N ASN A 26 8.42 9.21 -21.36
CA ASN A 26 7.27 8.57 -21.96
C ASN A 26 6.10 9.53 -22.21
N MET A 27 5.97 10.62 -21.45
CA MET A 27 5.00 11.69 -21.75
C MET A 27 5.25 12.39 -23.10
N ARG A 28 6.45 12.30 -23.65
CA ARG A 28 6.76 12.83 -25.01
C ARG A 28 6.44 11.85 -26.14
N ARG A 29 6.26 10.56 -25.82
CA ARG A 29 5.75 9.57 -26.77
C ARG A 29 4.24 9.50 -26.60
N LYS A 30 3.48 9.48 -27.68
CA LYS A 30 2.04 9.25 -27.61
C LYS A 30 1.83 8.00 -26.74
N PRO A 31 1.05 8.06 -25.65
CA PRO A 31 0.82 6.90 -24.81
C PRO A 31 0.22 5.81 -25.69
N ILE A 32 0.86 4.64 -25.72
CA ILE A 32 0.25 3.43 -26.27
C ILE A 32 -0.76 3.02 -25.20
N VAL A 33 -2.00 3.44 -25.34
CA VAL A 33 -3.10 2.97 -24.50
C VAL A 33 -3.48 1.58 -25.05
N PRO A 34 -3.32 0.50 -24.28
CA PRO A 34 -3.80 -0.81 -24.70
C PRO A 34 -5.29 -0.72 -25.02
N LYS A 35 -5.73 -1.32 -26.13
CA LYS A 35 -7.12 -1.27 -26.59
C LYS A 35 -8.15 -1.81 -25.56
N GLU A 36 -7.68 -2.50 -24.54
CA GLU A 36 -8.47 -3.20 -23.51
C GLU A 36 -8.50 -2.51 -22.14
N LEU A 37 -7.73 -1.45 -21.94
CA LEU A 37 -7.92 -0.63 -20.75
C LEU A 37 -9.27 0.07 -20.88
N LYS A 38 -10.22 -0.27 -19.99
CA LYS A 38 -11.41 0.54 -19.74
C LYS A 38 -10.95 2.00 -19.69
N ARG A 39 -11.60 2.85 -20.42
CA ARG A 39 -11.19 4.25 -20.58
C ARG A 39 -11.02 4.87 -19.20
N LEU A 40 -9.99 5.70 -19.03
CA LEU A 40 -9.84 6.55 -17.83
C LEU A 40 -11.13 7.32 -17.47
N SER A 41 -12.07 7.44 -18.40
CA SER A 41 -13.41 7.99 -18.20
C SER A 41 -14.33 7.12 -17.34
N ASP A 42 -14.00 5.85 -17.10
CA ASP A 42 -14.80 4.93 -16.27
C ASP A 42 -14.31 4.92 -14.82
N LEU A 43 -13.17 5.57 -14.55
CA LEU A 43 -12.76 5.91 -13.20
C LEU A 43 -13.59 7.11 -12.75
N ALA A 44 -14.04 7.10 -11.49
CA ALA A 44 -14.66 8.27 -10.90
C ALA A 44 -13.80 9.50 -11.22
N PRO A 45 -14.38 10.59 -11.76
CA PRO A 45 -13.59 11.73 -12.18
C PRO A 45 -12.79 12.23 -10.99
N LEU A 46 -11.45 12.16 -11.11
CA LEU A 46 -10.59 12.89 -10.22
C LEU A 46 -11.05 14.33 -10.29
N ASP A 47 -11.54 14.87 -9.17
CA ASP A 47 -11.82 16.29 -9.06
C ASP A 47 -10.52 17.02 -9.44
N LYS A 48 -10.50 17.62 -10.63
CA LYS A 48 -9.29 18.23 -11.21
C LYS A 48 -8.78 19.39 -10.34
N ASP A 49 -9.62 19.88 -9.45
CA ASP A 49 -9.32 20.98 -8.55
C ASP A 49 -8.82 20.48 -7.18
N LYS A 50 -8.83 19.16 -6.93
CA LYS A 50 -8.37 18.57 -5.68
C LYS A 50 -7.27 17.55 -5.93
N VAL A 51 -6.12 17.77 -5.29
CA VAL A 51 -5.05 16.78 -5.20
C VAL A 51 -5.31 15.92 -3.97
N GLY A 52 -5.58 14.63 -4.18
CA GLY A 52 -5.68 13.66 -3.09
C GLY A 52 -4.28 13.39 -2.50
N LEU A 53 -4.09 13.67 -1.22
CA LEU A 53 -2.88 13.31 -0.51
C LEU A 53 -3.03 11.92 0.10
N VAL A 54 -1.98 11.12 0.00
CA VAL A 54 -1.93 9.79 0.61
C VAL A 54 -0.83 9.76 1.66
N ALA A 55 -1.16 9.30 2.85
CA ALA A 55 -0.19 9.09 3.92
C ALA A 55 0.51 7.75 3.70
N HIS A 56 1.71 7.77 3.11
CA HIS A 56 2.51 6.59 2.80
C HIS A 56 3.03 5.94 4.08
N ARG A 57 2.56 4.73 4.39
CA ARG A 57 2.80 3.97 5.62
C ARG A 57 2.37 4.75 6.88
N GLY A 58 1.29 5.54 6.75
CA GLY A 58 0.83 6.47 7.76
C GLY A 58 1.67 7.76 7.84
N LEU A 59 1.76 8.38 9.02
CA LEU A 59 2.58 9.57 9.26
C LEU A 59 4.05 9.17 9.57
N SER A 60 4.65 8.41 8.64
CA SER A 60 5.94 7.70 8.81
C SER A 60 7.16 8.60 9.04
N GLY A 61 7.06 9.89 8.75
CA GLY A 61 8.09 10.87 9.09
C GLY A 61 8.22 11.15 10.58
N ALA A 62 7.17 10.91 11.37
CA ALA A 62 7.10 11.20 12.81
C ALA A 62 6.81 9.97 13.68
N TYR A 63 6.36 8.88 13.09
CA TYR A 63 6.00 7.62 13.75
C TYR A 63 6.68 6.44 13.05
N PRO A 64 6.89 5.30 13.72
CA PRO A 64 7.32 4.11 13.04
C PRO A 64 6.33 3.75 11.92
N GLU A 65 6.85 3.53 10.70
CA GLU A 65 6.03 3.24 9.54
C GLU A 65 5.20 1.96 9.69
N ASN A 66 4.06 1.87 8.99
CA ASN A 66 3.22 0.67 8.98
C ASN A 66 2.77 0.22 10.39
N THR A 67 2.50 1.16 11.27
CA THR A 67 2.02 0.90 12.63
C THR A 67 0.71 1.61 12.95
N ALA A 68 -0.06 1.07 13.88
CA ALA A 68 -1.32 1.68 14.30
C ALA A 68 -1.15 3.15 14.76
N PRO A 69 -0.16 3.54 15.57
CA PRO A 69 0.07 4.95 15.90
C PRO A 69 0.37 5.84 14.69
N SER A 70 1.07 5.33 13.66
CA SER A 70 1.37 6.07 12.43
C SER A 70 0.09 6.36 11.64
N PHE A 71 -0.79 5.37 11.50
CA PHE A 71 -2.08 5.52 10.83
C PHE A 71 -3.05 6.40 11.63
N GLU A 72 -3.14 6.20 12.94
CA GLU A 72 -3.94 7.03 13.83
C GLU A 72 -3.52 8.51 13.77
N ALA A 73 -2.22 8.77 13.76
CA ALA A 73 -1.70 10.13 13.65
C ALA A 73 -2.04 10.77 12.32
N ALA A 74 -1.93 10.03 11.21
CA ALA A 74 -2.30 10.50 9.88
C ALA A 74 -3.80 10.79 9.79
N GLY A 75 -4.64 9.86 10.25
CA GLY A 75 -6.09 10.03 10.27
C GLY A 75 -6.54 11.23 11.12
N LYS A 76 -5.96 11.37 12.32
CA LYS A 76 -6.22 12.50 13.23
C LYS A 76 -5.76 13.84 12.67
N HIS A 77 -4.63 13.86 11.95
CA HIS A 77 -4.14 15.07 11.27
C HIS A 77 -5.16 15.57 10.26
N GLY A 78 -5.84 14.65 9.55
CA GLY A 78 -6.82 14.95 8.52
C GLY A 78 -6.17 15.46 7.22
N GLY A 79 -7.03 15.68 6.21
CA GLY A 79 -6.58 16.20 4.91
C GLY A 79 -5.96 15.15 3.99
N TYR A 80 -5.86 13.90 4.42
CA TYR A 80 -5.48 12.78 3.57
C TYR A 80 -6.70 12.15 2.90
N PHE A 81 -6.60 11.91 1.60
CA PHE A 81 -7.56 11.12 0.84
C PHE A 81 -7.55 9.67 1.32
N GLY A 82 -6.36 9.12 1.55
CA GLY A 82 -6.20 7.74 1.98
C GLY A 82 -4.95 7.53 2.82
N LEU A 83 -4.95 6.41 3.52
CA LEU A 83 -3.79 5.87 4.23
C LEU A 83 -3.26 4.72 3.39
N GLU A 84 -1.96 4.69 3.15
CA GLU A 84 -1.34 3.60 2.41
C GLU A 84 -0.59 2.70 3.39
N CYS A 85 -0.66 1.39 3.15
CA CYS A 85 0.04 0.37 3.91
C CYS A 85 0.57 -0.74 3.00
N ASP A 86 1.62 -1.41 3.48
CA ASP A 86 2.18 -2.62 2.87
C ASP A 86 1.72 -3.86 3.66
N THR A 87 1.29 -4.93 2.98
CA THR A 87 0.79 -6.12 3.67
C THR A 87 1.43 -7.42 3.20
N HIS A 88 1.70 -8.30 4.17
CA HIS A 88 2.14 -9.68 3.99
C HIS A 88 1.23 -10.62 4.79
N MET A 89 1.23 -11.89 4.42
CA MET A 89 0.52 -12.92 5.17
C MET A 89 1.49 -13.78 5.97
N THR A 90 1.17 -14.02 7.24
CA THR A 90 1.89 -14.96 8.11
C THR A 90 1.71 -16.41 7.66
N ARG A 91 2.50 -17.34 8.23
CA ARG A 91 2.38 -18.79 7.98
C ARG A 91 0.98 -19.32 8.26
N ASP A 92 0.34 -18.82 9.29
CA ASP A 92 -0.99 -19.21 9.77
C ASP A 92 -2.15 -18.40 9.18
N GLY A 93 -1.88 -17.55 8.18
CA GLY A 93 -2.92 -16.91 7.37
C GLY A 93 -3.42 -15.55 7.89
N VAL A 94 -2.69 -14.90 8.79
CA VAL A 94 -3.02 -13.55 9.26
C VAL A 94 -2.33 -12.51 8.37
N TRP A 95 -3.09 -11.55 7.84
CA TRP A 95 -2.54 -10.40 7.12
C TRP A 95 -2.00 -9.36 8.11
N VAL A 96 -0.70 -9.11 8.03
CA VAL A 96 0.03 -8.15 8.87
C VAL A 96 0.61 -7.02 8.04
N ILE A 97 0.75 -5.86 8.67
CA ILE A 97 1.21 -4.64 8.00
C ILE A 97 2.71 -4.46 8.24
N MET A 98 3.49 -4.58 7.18
CA MET A 98 4.93 -4.32 7.15
C MET A 98 5.44 -4.24 5.70
N HIS A 99 6.54 -3.51 5.48
CA HIS A 99 7.10 -3.34 4.14
C HIS A 99 7.99 -4.51 3.72
N ASP A 100 8.97 -4.86 4.53
CA ASP A 100 9.94 -5.89 4.20
C ASP A 100 9.48 -7.27 4.72
N PRO A 101 9.73 -8.35 4.00
CA PRO A 101 9.37 -9.69 4.47
C PRO A 101 10.20 -10.15 5.67
N ASP A 102 11.42 -9.63 5.86
CA ASP A 102 12.25 -9.90 7.05
C ASP A 102 11.80 -9.00 8.21
N VAL A 103 11.23 -9.61 9.25
CA VAL A 103 10.72 -8.90 10.43
C VAL A 103 11.81 -8.12 11.15
N SER A 104 13.09 -8.52 11.03
CA SER A 104 14.22 -7.86 11.71
C SER A 104 14.47 -6.43 11.23
N THR A 105 13.90 -6.02 10.10
CA THR A 105 14.03 -4.66 9.58
C THR A 105 13.33 -3.63 10.46
N ILE A 106 12.25 -4.02 11.14
CA ILE A 106 11.43 -3.16 12.00
C ILE A 106 11.30 -3.71 13.42
N TYR A 107 11.17 -5.04 13.58
CA TYR A 107 10.87 -5.67 14.88
C TYR A 107 12.12 -6.16 15.61
N SER A 108 11.95 -6.49 16.89
CA SER A 108 13.01 -7.02 17.78
C SER A 108 13.38 -8.47 17.52
N GLY A 109 12.59 -9.20 16.70
CA GLY A 109 12.83 -10.57 16.32
C GLY A 109 13.57 -10.72 15.00
N SER A 110 13.53 -11.92 14.44
CA SER A 110 14.11 -12.27 13.14
C SER A 110 13.29 -13.35 12.44
N GLY A 111 13.40 -13.41 11.12
CA GLY A 111 12.75 -14.39 10.26
C GLY A 111 11.88 -13.74 9.18
N ASP A 112 11.49 -14.56 8.20
CA ASP A 112 10.59 -14.13 7.13
C ASP A 112 9.13 -14.25 7.63
N VAL A 113 8.32 -13.24 7.39
CA VAL A 113 6.92 -13.18 7.83
C VAL A 113 6.10 -14.39 7.40
N LYS A 114 6.34 -14.93 6.21
CA LYS A 114 5.65 -16.12 5.69
C LYS A 114 5.99 -17.42 6.43
N GLU A 115 7.12 -17.45 7.15
CA GLU A 115 7.59 -18.60 7.93
C GLU A 115 7.18 -18.50 9.41
N LEU A 116 6.72 -17.35 9.85
CA LEU A 116 6.32 -17.06 11.22
C LEU A 116 4.79 -17.09 11.37
N SER A 117 4.30 -17.59 12.51
CA SER A 117 2.89 -17.41 12.90
C SER A 117 2.66 -15.99 13.42
N PHE A 118 1.41 -15.56 13.44
CA PHE A 118 1.07 -14.27 14.01
C PHE A 118 1.45 -14.18 15.49
N ASP A 119 1.23 -15.23 16.26
CA ASP A 119 1.63 -15.31 17.68
C ASP A 119 3.15 -15.08 17.87
N GLU A 120 3.99 -15.59 16.96
CA GLU A 120 5.43 -15.36 17.01
C GLU A 120 5.77 -13.90 16.74
N ILE A 121 5.12 -13.27 15.77
CA ILE A 121 5.29 -11.83 15.45
C ILE A 121 4.73 -10.95 16.58
N GLU A 122 3.60 -11.31 17.17
CA GLU A 122 2.97 -10.55 18.25
C GLU A 122 3.83 -10.52 19.53
N ARG A 123 4.68 -11.51 19.76
CA ARG A 123 5.66 -11.49 20.88
C ARG A 123 6.78 -10.48 20.65
N MET A 124 7.04 -10.09 19.42
CA MET A 124 8.02 -9.07 19.08
C MET A 124 7.47 -7.67 19.37
N HIS A 125 8.32 -6.67 19.27
CA HIS A 125 7.94 -5.25 19.35
C HIS A 125 8.69 -4.46 18.30
N VAL A 126 8.14 -3.33 17.90
CA VAL A 126 8.80 -2.39 16.99
C VAL A 126 10.07 -1.86 17.64
N ALA A 127 11.21 -2.09 17.02
CA ALA A 127 12.53 -1.75 17.53
C ALA A 127 13.24 -0.69 16.66
N ARG A 128 12.74 -0.44 15.44
CA ARG A 128 13.35 0.48 14.46
C ARG A 128 12.30 1.33 13.79
N GLY A 129 12.74 2.42 13.17
CA GLY A 129 11.89 3.38 12.48
C GLY A 129 11.84 4.73 13.18
N SER A 130 11.13 5.68 12.60
CA SER A 130 11.03 7.06 13.11
C SER A 130 10.49 7.09 14.53
N ASN A 131 11.28 7.60 15.48
CA ASN A 131 10.89 7.73 16.90
C ASN A 131 10.42 6.42 17.55
N ALA A 132 10.91 5.26 17.12
CA ALA A 132 10.51 3.95 17.68
C ALA A 132 10.77 3.87 19.21
N ASP A 133 11.79 4.55 19.69
CA ASP A 133 12.13 4.68 21.12
C ASP A 133 11.02 5.30 21.98
N LYS A 134 10.12 6.08 21.37
CA LYS A 134 8.97 6.70 22.05
C LYS A 134 7.76 5.75 22.16
N PHE A 135 7.83 4.58 21.55
CA PHE A 135 6.74 3.60 21.50
C PHE A 135 7.21 2.24 22.05
N PRO A 136 7.67 2.17 23.32
CA PRO A 136 8.17 0.91 23.87
C PRO A 136 7.06 -0.15 23.87
N GLY A 137 7.39 -1.36 23.38
CA GLY A 137 6.45 -2.46 23.34
C GLY A 137 5.40 -2.40 22.23
N LEU A 138 5.50 -1.46 21.28
CA LEU A 138 4.57 -1.35 20.16
C LEU A 138 4.57 -2.64 19.33
N LYS A 139 3.37 -3.17 19.09
CA LYS A 139 3.13 -4.42 18.39
C LYS A 139 2.94 -4.24 16.89
N ALA A 140 2.97 -5.36 16.17
CA ALA A 140 2.61 -5.38 14.76
C ALA A 140 1.14 -4.98 14.57
N CYS A 141 0.87 -4.23 13.51
CA CYS A 141 -0.48 -3.89 13.09
C CYS A 141 -1.01 -4.97 12.16
N THR A 142 -2.22 -5.44 12.38
CA THR A 142 -2.93 -6.33 11.45
C THR A 142 -3.65 -5.54 10.36
N LEU A 143 -3.97 -6.19 9.24
CA LEU A 143 -4.80 -5.58 8.19
C LEU A 143 -6.17 -5.15 8.73
N GLN A 144 -6.75 -5.92 9.68
CA GLN A 144 -8.04 -5.54 10.27
C GLN A 144 -7.93 -4.27 11.11
N GLU A 145 -6.91 -4.15 11.95
CA GLU A 145 -6.68 -2.92 12.75
C GLU A 145 -6.45 -1.70 11.85
N TYR A 146 -5.67 -1.85 10.79
CA TYR A 146 -5.48 -0.79 9.80
C TYR A 146 -6.82 -0.37 9.15
N ILE A 147 -7.65 -1.34 8.73
CA ILE A 147 -8.98 -1.09 8.16
C ILE A 147 -9.87 -0.33 9.15
N ASP A 148 -9.87 -0.74 10.41
CA ASP A 148 -10.66 -0.09 11.45
C ASP A 148 -10.24 1.38 11.66
N ILE A 149 -8.93 1.66 11.59
CA ILE A 149 -8.39 3.02 11.63
C ILE A 149 -8.85 3.81 10.40
N CYS A 150 -8.76 3.25 9.19
CA CYS A 150 -9.25 3.91 7.98
C CYS A 150 -10.73 4.30 8.09
N LYS A 151 -11.57 3.38 8.55
CA LYS A 151 -13.01 3.62 8.77
C LYS A 151 -13.24 4.71 9.82
N LYS A 152 -12.53 4.65 10.95
CA LYS A 152 -12.63 5.64 12.03
C LYS A 152 -12.39 7.06 11.55
N TYR A 153 -11.46 7.27 10.64
CA TYR A 153 -11.08 8.59 10.13
C TYR A 153 -11.64 8.91 8.74
N ASN A 154 -12.48 8.04 8.19
CA ASN A 154 -13.04 8.18 6.84
C ASN A 154 -11.97 8.42 5.77
N CYS A 155 -10.88 7.66 5.85
CA CYS A 155 -9.80 7.63 4.86
C CYS A 155 -9.94 6.39 3.98
N HIS A 156 -9.67 6.53 2.68
CA HIS A 156 -9.63 5.37 1.78
C HIS A 156 -8.45 4.46 2.14
N PRO A 157 -8.68 3.15 2.32
CA PRO A 157 -7.58 2.18 2.44
C PRO A 157 -6.86 2.05 1.09
N ILE A 158 -5.54 2.23 1.10
CA ILE A 158 -4.67 1.97 -0.06
C ILE A 158 -3.71 0.88 0.36
N ILE A 159 -3.91 -0.33 -0.17
CA ILE A 159 -3.29 -1.54 0.35
C ILE A 159 -2.34 -2.12 -0.69
N GLU A 160 -1.03 -2.09 -0.41
CA GLU A 160 -0.05 -2.79 -1.22
C GLU A 160 0.04 -4.26 -0.81
N ILE A 161 -0.22 -5.14 -1.76
CA ILE A 161 0.02 -6.57 -1.59
C ILE A 161 1.46 -6.86 -1.97
N LYS A 162 2.23 -7.39 -1.01
CA LYS A 162 3.64 -7.77 -1.20
C LYS A 162 3.88 -9.27 -1.16
N ASP A 163 2.87 -10.04 -0.82
CA ASP A 163 2.97 -11.48 -0.72
C ASP A 163 2.65 -12.15 -2.07
N PRO A 164 3.59 -12.90 -2.68
CA PRO A 164 3.39 -13.50 -4.00
C PRO A 164 2.60 -14.82 -3.97
N ARG A 165 1.90 -15.15 -2.89
CA ARG A 165 1.17 -16.42 -2.77
C ARG A 165 -0.19 -16.37 -3.45
N LYS A 166 -0.26 -16.84 -4.67
CA LYS A 166 -1.45 -16.85 -5.53
C LYS A 166 -2.70 -17.45 -4.90
N ASP A 167 -2.55 -18.48 -4.06
CA ASP A 167 -3.65 -19.16 -3.39
C ASP A 167 -4.34 -18.34 -2.27
N LYS A 168 -3.89 -17.10 -2.03
CA LYS A 168 -4.34 -16.25 -0.92
C LYS A 168 -5.18 -15.04 -1.35
N MET A 169 -5.34 -14.81 -2.64
CA MET A 169 -6.11 -13.65 -3.12
C MET A 169 -7.59 -13.76 -2.79
N GLN A 170 -8.15 -14.97 -2.74
CA GLN A 170 -9.53 -15.18 -2.27
C GLN A 170 -9.67 -14.80 -0.78
N ASP A 171 -8.70 -15.14 0.07
CA ASP A 171 -8.70 -14.76 1.49
C ASP A 171 -8.62 -13.24 1.64
N PHE A 172 -7.76 -12.57 0.87
CA PHE A 172 -7.66 -11.12 0.84
C PHE A 172 -8.97 -10.46 0.41
N TYR A 173 -9.58 -10.94 -0.69
CA TYR A 173 -10.89 -10.48 -1.15
C TYR A 173 -11.97 -10.61 -0.08
N ASN A 174 -11.99 -11.74 0.64
CA ASN A 174 -12.95 -11.98 1.72
C ASN A 174 -12.78 -10.98 2.89
N VAL A 175 -11.56 -10.52 3.17
CA VAL A 175 -11.32 -9.45 4.15
C VAL A 175 -11.96 -8.15 3.69
N LEU A 176 -11.80 -7.76 2.42
CA LEU A 176 -12.42 -6.55 1.87
C LEU A 176 -13.95 -6.65 1.87
N LEU A 177 -14.49 -7.79 1.44
CA LEU A 177 -15.93 -8.05 1.40
C LEU A 177 -16.55 -7.96 2.80
N LYS A 178 -15.97 -8.65 3.78
CA LYS A 178 -16.42 -8.63 5.19
C LYS A 178 -16.44 -7.22 5.77
N ASN A 179 -15.54 -6.36 5.31
CA ASN A 179 -15.38 -5.00 5.79
C ASN A 179 -16.17 -3.96 4.97
N ASP A 180 -16.91 -4.37 3.94
CA ASP A 180 -17.66 -3.48 3.02
C ASP A 180 -16.74 -2.45 2.31
N LEU A 181 -15.56 -2.92 1.85
CA LEU A 181 -14.53 -2.06 1.29
C LEU A 181 -14.29 -2.25 -0.22
N LEU A 182 -15.10 -3.10 -0.88
CA LEU A 182 -14.87 -3.43 -2.30
C LEU A 182 -14.86 -2.20 -3.23
N LYS A 183 -15.57 -1.13 -2.84
CA LYS A 183 -15.64 0.12 -3.62
C LYS A 183 -14.69 1.20 -3.14
N ASP A 184 -14.31 1.16 -1.86
CA ASP A 184 -13.57 2.24 -1.21
C ASP A 184 -12.07 1.95 -1.10
N ALA A 185 -11.67 0.67 -1.12
CA ALA A 185 -10.28 0.30 -1.11
C ALA A 185 -9.62 0.46 -2.49
N VAL A 186 -8.37 0.92 -2.49
CA VAL A 186 -7.47 0.87 -3.63
C VAL A 186 -6.42 -0.22 -3.36
N ILE A 187 -6.34 -1.21 -4.22
CA ILE A 187 -5.35 -2.28 -4.12
C ILE A 187 -4.21 -1.97 -5.06
N ILE A 188 -3.00 -2.01 -4.55
CA ILE A 188 -1.81 -1.77 -5.34
C ILE A 188 -0.84 -2.95 -5.19
N SER A 189 -0.10 -3.29 -6.25
CA SER A 189 0.94 -4.32 -6.18
C SER A 189 1.96 -4.16 -7.30
N PHE A 190 3.21 -4.53 -7.03
CA PHE A 190 4.24 -4.78 -8.05
C PHE A 190 4.12 -6.19 -8.65
N ILE A 191 3.28 -7.05 -8.09
CA ILE A 191 3.06 -8.43 -8.53
C ILE A 191 1.80 -8.46 -9.39
N LEU A 192 1.98 -8.41 -10.71
CA LEU A 192 0.86 -8.36 -11.65
C LEU A 192 -0.06 -9.57 -11.54
N ASP A 193 0.49 -10.73 -11.21
CA ASP A 193 -0.29 -11.97 -11.12
C ASP A 193 -1.30 -11.93 -9.96
N ASP A 194 -0.99 -11.28 -8.84
CA ASP A 194 -1.93 -11.08 -7.73
C ASP A 194 -3.12 -10.23 -8.15
N LEU A 195 -2.84 -9.14 -8.90
CA LEU A 195 -3.89 -8.27 -9.42
C LEU A 195 -4.77 -8.97 -10.46
N LYS A 196 -4.20 -9.85 -11.28
CA LYS A 196 -4.96 -10.67 -12.24
C LYS A 196 -5.89 -11.64 -11.52
N GLU A 197 -5.38 -12.31 -10.48
CA GLU A 197 -6.20 -13.24 -9.68
C GLU A 197 -7.35 -12.52 -8.98
N LEU A 198 -7.10 -11.35 -8.39
CA LEU A 198 -8.16 -10.51 -7.83
C LEU A 198 -9.15 -10.03 -8.89
N HIS A 199 -8.68 -9.70 -10.10
CA HIS A 199 -9.54 -9.32 -11.21
C HIS A 199 -10.45 -10.47 -11.67
N ASP A 200 -9.93 -11.70 -11.67
CA ASP A 200 -10.70 -12.88 -12.00
C ASP A 200 -11.79 -13.17 -10.95
N ILE A 201 -11.52 -12.83 -9.67
CA ILE A 201 -12.50 -12.91 -8.58
C ILE A 201 -13.55 -11.80 -8.70
N ASP A 202 -13.11 -10.55 -8.84
CA ASP A 202 -14.00 -9.38 -8.96
C ASP A 202 -13.36 -8.29 -9.84
N PRO A 203 -13.80 -8.15 -11.09
CA PRO A 203 -13.26 -7.14 -12.01
C PRO A 203 -13.66 -5.71 -11.68
N THR A 204 -14.48 -5.49 -10.66
CA THR A 204 -14.93 -4.15 -10.23
C THR A 204 -14.02 -3.51 -9.19
N LEU A 205 -13.06 -4.27 -8.65
CA LEU A 205 -12.08 -3.76 -7.68
C LEU A 205 -11.24 -2.63 -8.28
N ASN A 206 -10.94 -1.63 -7.46
CA ASN A 206 -10.03 -0.56 -7.85
C ASN A 206 -8.57 -1.00 -7.62
N MET A 207 -7.90 -1.36 -8.70
CA MET A 207 -6.56 -1.96 -8.64
C MET A 207 -5.57 -1.19 -9.52
N TRP A 208 -4.36 -0.96 -9.00
CA TRP A 208 -3.30 -0.26 -9.72
C TRP A 208 -2.01 -1.07 -9.71
N TYR A 209 -1.50 -1.36 -10.91
CA TYR A 209 -0.21 -2.03 -11.06
C TYR A 209 0.93 -1.04 -10.87
N LEU A 210 1.83 -1.36 -9.94
CA LEU A 210 3.02 -0.58 -9.66
C LEU A 210 4.19 -1.06 -10.51
N VAL A 211 4.91 -0.10 -11.10
CA VAL A 211 6.12 -0.39 -11.89
C VAL A 211 7.22 0.60 -11.54
N ASN A 212 8.45 0.11 -11.48
CA ASN A 212 9.63 0.96 -11.24
C ASN A 212 9.92 1.89 -12.43
N TYR A 213 9.51 1.47 -13.64
CA TYR A 213 9.62 2.24 -14.87
C TYR A 213 8.60 1.73 -15.90
N LEU A 214 8.14 2.63 -16.76
CA LEU A 214 7.26 2.27 -17.87
C LEU A 214 8.10 1.93 -19.10
N ASP A 215 7.98 0.73 -19.59
CA ASP A 215 8.51 0.29 -20.87
C ASP A 215 7.42 -0.44 -21.68
N SER A 216 7.76 -0.84 -22.91
CA SER A 216 6.81 -1.52 -23.78
C SER A 216 6.41 -2.94 -23.32
N LYS A 217 7.00 -3.46 -22.25
CA LYS A 217 6.66 -4.77 -21.67
C LYS A 217 5.70 -4.65 -20.48
N ASN A 218 5.58 -3.43 -19.93
CA ASN A 218 4.75 -3.13 -18.76
C ASN A 218 3.43 -2.41 -19.12
N ILE A 219 3.17 -2.25 -20.44
CA ILE A 219 1.98 -1.58 -20.97
C ILE A 219 1.14 -2.55 -21.77
#